data_1143b5bd49f27c1457ab80abe932ef76
#
_entry.id   1143b5bd49f27c1457ab80abe932ef76
#
_cell.length_a   1.000
_cell.length_b   1.000
_cell.length_c   1.000
_cell.angle_alpha   90.00
_cell.angle_beta   90.00
_cell.angle_gamma   90.00
#
_symmetry.space_group_name_H-M   'P 1'
#
loop_
_entity.id
_entity.type
_entity.pdbx_description
1 polymer ?
#
loop_
_entity_poly.entity_id
_entity_poly.type
_entity_poly.pdbx_seq_one_letter_code
_entity_poly.pdbx_strand_id
1 'polypeptide(L)' 'ENSILFRGVKIGMGARVKNCVLMQDTVIEAGASVEYAVTDKNVTITKGKDIKGTDTFPVYVAKYQIV' A
#
# COMPACT_ATOMS: atom_id res chain seq x y z
N GLU A 1 7.39 -1.25 7.54
CA GLU A 1 7.57 -1.21 8.99
C GLU A 1 6.23 -1.36 9.70
N ASN A 2 6.12 -2.30 10.60
CA ASN A 2 4.87 -2.65 11.30
C ASN A 2 3.73 -2.92 10.34
N SER A 3 4.05 -3.55 9.22
CA SER A 3 3.05 -3.80 8.18
C SER A 3 2.89 -5.29 7.97
N ILE A 4 1.73 -5.67 7.49
CA ILE A 4 1.42 -7.05 7.15
C ILE A 4 1.36 -7.14 5.63
N LEU A 5 2.21 -7.97 5.06
CA LEU A 5 2.31 -8.14 3.61
C LEU A 5 1.91 -9.55 3.25
N PHE A 6 0.95 -9.67 2.36
CA PHE A 6 0.50 -10.97 1.88
C PHE A 6 1.36 -11.42 0.69
N ARG A 7 1.07 -12.61 0.19
CA ARG A 7 1.83 -13.19 -0.89
C ARG A 7 1.78 -12.31 -2.15
N GLY A 8 2.92 -12.20 -2.82
CA GLY A 8 2.99 -11.50 -4.10
C GLY A 8 3.08 -9.99 -4.02
N VAL A 9 3.15 -9.43 -2.82
CA VAL A 9 3.29 -7.98 -2.67
C VAL A 9 4.66 -7.56 -3.16
N LYS A 10 4.70 -6.49 -3.95
CA LYS A 10 5.95 -5.93 -4.48
C LYS A 10 6.08 -4.48 -4.04
N ILE A 11 7.25 -4.16 -3.51
CA ILE A 11 7.55 -2.81 -3.04
C ILE A 11 8.67 -2.25 -3.91
N GLY A 12 8.40 -1.17 -4.60
CA GLY A 12 9.38 -0.56 -5.48
C GLY A 12 10.48 0.17 -4.73
N MET A 13 11.54 0.49 -5.47
CA MET A 13 12.71 1.16 -4.89
C MET A 13 12.31 2.52 -4.32
N GLY A 14 12.75 2.80 -3.10
CA GLY A 14 12.45 4.07 -2.45
C GLY A 14 11.04 4.22 -1.94
N ALA A 15 10.19 3.21 -2.14
CA ALA A 15 8.83 3.26 -1.61
C ALA A 15 8.86 3.06 -0.09
N ARG A 16 7.90 3.66 0.59
CA ARG A 16 7.77 3.56 2.03
C ARG A 16 6.42 2.99 2.39
N VAL A 17 6.41 1.99 3.26
CA VAL A 17 5.19 1.35 3.72
C VAL A 17 5.26 1.30 5.23
N LYS A 18 4.25 1.85 5.89
CA LYS A 18 4.26 1.94 7.34
C LYS A 18 2.85 1.72 7.89
N ASN A 19 2.74 0.80 8.82
CA ASN A 19 1.47 0.48 9.50
C ASN A 19 0.35 0.17 8.50
N CYS A 20 0.63 -0.67 7.52
CA CYS A 20 -0.30 -1.01 6.46
C CYS A 20 -0.61 -2.50 6.45
N VAL A 21 -1.74 -2.85 5.87
CA VAL A 21 -2.05 -4.24 5.52
C VAL A 21 -2.18 -4.27 4.01
N LEU A 22 -1.27 -4.97 3.35
CA LEU A 22 -1.26 -5.07 1.90
C LEU A 22 -1.64 -6.48 1.52
N MET A 23 -2.79 -6.61 0.91
CA MET A 23 -3.30 -7.90 0.50
C MET A 23 -2.52 -8.44 -0.69
N GLN A 24 -2.87 -9.63 -1.08
CA GLN A 24 -2.22 -10.42 -2.10
C GLN A 24 -2.05 -9.63 -3.42
N ASP A 25 -0.85 -9.69 -3.99
CA ASP A 25 -0.52 -9.08 -5.28
C ASP A 25 -0.68 -7.56 -5.36
N THR A 26 -0.57 -6.90 -4.22
CA THR A 26 -0.52 -5.43 -4.20
C THR A 26 0.87 -4.97 -4.63
N VAL A 27 0.92 -3.95 -5.47
CA VAL A 27 2.18 -3.38 -5.96
C VAL A 27 2.27 -1.94 -5.48
N ILE A 28 3.38 -1.62 -4.82
CA ILE A 28 3.70 -0.24 -4.44
C ILE A 28 4.84 0.18 -5.34
N GLU A 29 4.59 1.13 -6.24
CA GLU A 29 5.59 1.52 -7.22
C GLU A 29 6.65 2.43 -6.60
N ALA A 30 7.72 2.64 -7.34
CA ALA A 30 8.90 3.34 -6.84
C ALA A 30 8.55 4.72 -6.28
N GLY A 31 9.12 5.05 -5.14
CA GLY A 31 8.95 6.37 -4.53
C GLY A 31 7.61 6.64 -3.90
N ALA A 32 6.67 5.70 -3.97
CA ALA A 32 5.37 5.88 -3.34
C ALA A 32 5.50 5.75 -1.82
N SER A 33 4.62 6.43 -1.10
CA SER A 33 4.60 6.40 0.35
C SER A 33 3.20 6.06 0.81
N VAL A 34 3.08 5.02 1.63
CA VAL A 34 1.79 4.53 2.09
C VAL A 34 1.85 4.34 3.60
N GLU A 35 0.93 4.96 4.31
CA GLU A 35 0.92 4.92 5.76
C GLU A 35 -0.51 4.76 6.26
N TYR A 36 -0.72 3.85 7.21
CA TYR A 36 -2.03 3.56 7.77
C TYR A 36 -3.08 3.29 6.69
N ALA A 37 -2.78 2.34 5.82
CA ALA A 37 -3.67 1.98 4.74
C ALA A 37 -3.88 0.48 4.70
N VAL A 38 -5.03 0.09 4.19
CA VAL A 38 -5.36 -1.31 3.92
C VAL A 38 -5.68 -1.40 2.45
N THR A 39 -4.93 -2.22 1.72
CA THR A 39 -5.24 -2.46 0.31
C THR A 39 -5.83 -3.85 0.17
N ASP A 40 -6.80 -3.96 -0.72
CA ASP A 40 -7.34 -5.26 -1.09
C ASP A 40 -6.43 -5.89 -2.15
N LYS A 41 -6.86 -6.97 -2.76
CA LYS A 41 -6.06 -7.73 -3.73
C LYS A 41 -5.81 -6.93 -5.01
N ASN A 42 -4.64 -7.13 -5.59
CA ASN A 42 -4.32 -6.59 -6.92
C ASN A 42 -4.46 -5.08 -7.01
N VAL A 43 -4.07 -4.39 -5.95
CA VAL A 43 -4.07 -2.93 -5.92
C VAL A 43 -2.69 -2.44 -6.37
N THR A 44 -2.68 -1.37 -7.16
CA THR A 44 -1.44 -0.73 -7.57
C THR A 44 -1.42 0.70 -7.05
N ILE A 45 -0.41 1.01 -6.23
CA ILE A 45 -0.15 2.37 -5.79
C ILE A 45 0.90 2.93 -6.72
N THR A 46 0.55 3.93 -7.49
CA THR A 46 1.40 4.41 -8.57
C THR A 46 2.60 5.20 -8.06
N LYS A 47 3.58 5.31 -8.94
CA LYS A 47 4.87 5.93 -8.66
C LYS A 47 4.70 7.32 -8.02
N GLY A 48 5.43 7.52 -6.92
CA GLY A 48 5.44 8.82 -6.25
C GLY A 48 4.19 9.21 -5.52
N LYS A 49 3.19 8.33 -5.46
CA LYS A 49 1.94 8.63 -4.77
C LYS A 49 2.16 8.64 -3.27
N ASP A 50 1.45 9.52 -2.59
CA ASP A 50 1.52 9.64 -1.15
C ASP A 50 0.12 9.36 -0.58
N ILE A 51 -0.05 8.23 0.09
CA ILE A 51 -1.32 7.82 0.68
C ILE A 51 -1.13 7.74 2.18
N LYS A 52 -1.92 8.49 2.91
CA LYS A 52 -1.74 8.59 4.33
C LYS A 52 -3.08 8.60 5.06
N GLY A 53 -3.27 7.62 5.92
CA GLY A 53 -4.40 7.59 6.82
C GLY A 53 -3.95 7.82 8.25
N THR A 54 -4.78 7.45 9.21
CA THR A 54 -4.44 7.50 10.62
C THR A 54 -4.81 6.17 11.26
N ASP A 55 -4.37 5.95 12.49
CA ASP A 55 -4.65 4.69 13.18
C ASP A 55 -6.14 4.49 13.45
N THR A 56 -6.91 5.58 13.58
CA THR A 56 -8.35 5.48 13.79
C THR A 56 -9.13 5.46 12.48
N PHE A 57 -8.58 6.06 11.42
CA PHE A 57 -9.22 6.11 10.10
C PHE A 57 -8.22 5.74 9.01
N PRO A 58 -7.88 4.45 8.90
CA PRO A 58 -6.97 4.04 7.83
C PRO A 58 -7.64 4.20 6.47
N VAL A 59 -6.83 4.44 5.45
CA VAL A 59 -7.33 4.51 4.09
C VAL A 59 -7.56 3.09 3.59
N TYR A 60 -8.72 2.84 3.01
CA TYR A 60 -8.99 1.55 2.40
C TYR A 60 -9.01 1.70 0.89
N VAL A 61 -8.26 0.84 0.21
CA VAL A 61 -8.22 0.83 -1.25
C VAL A 61 -8.82 -0.49 -1.74
N ALA A 62 -9.89 -0.39 -2.50
CA ALA A 62 -10.61 -1.56 -2.99
C ALA A 62 -9.79 -2.33 -4.01
N LYS A 63 -10.11 -3.61 -4.18
CA LYS A 63 -9.35 -4.49 -5.07
C LYS A 63 -9.39 -3.99 -6.51
N TYR A 64 -8.31 -4.27 -7.23
CA TYR A 64 -8.11 -3.90 -8.63
C TYR A 64 -8.04 -2.40 -8.89
N GLN A 65 -7.90 -1.60 -7.85
CA GLN A 65 -7.75 -0.16 -8.01
C GLN A 65 -6.32 0.19 -8.38
N ILE A 66 -6.18 1.22 -9.19
CA ILE A 66 -4.89 1.85 -9.49
C ILE A 66 -5.01 3.29 -9.04
N VAL A 67 -4.25 3.65 -8.06
CA VAL A 67 -4.35 4.99 -7.46
C VAL A 67 -3.06 5.77 -7.54
#